data_220a1ed49e479fe967591031ff708a3c
#
_entry.id   220a1ed49e479fe967591031ff708a3c
#
_cell.length_a   1.000
_cell.length_b   1.000
_cell.length_c   1.000
_cell.angle_alpha   90.00
_cell.angle_beta   90.00
_cell.angle_gamma   90.00
#
_symmetry.space_group_name_H-M   'P 1'
#
loop_
_entity.id
_entity.type
_entity.pdbx_description
1 polymer ?
#
loop_
_entity_poly.entity_id
_entity_poly.type
_entity_poly.pdbx_seq_one_letter_code
_entity_poly.pdbx_strand_id
1 'polypeptide(L)'
;MMQQEEIQETLLRLCEHYGEQNWWQSENKLEDLVSTILIQRTTEKNAKLALAGLMDVMTVEEILALPLEELQERIRPAGFFKQKSQTIRGLLIWLREVGGFEVLARIGTEELRKQLLELKGIGPETADALLLYLFDRPVFISDEYARRLFRRLGFGNFDTYNDMHAVYGNVLEGLTLKQCQEIHAVIDEHGKVFSKSKGRLDESWLR
;
A
#
# COMPACT_ATOMS: atom_id res chain seq x y z
N MET A 1 -11.11 -10.82 -21.34
CA MET A 1 -11.19 -9.50 -22.00
C MET A 1 -12.46 -8.76 -21.59
N MET A 2 -13.69 -9.14 -21.97
CA MET A 2 -14.93 -8.40 -21.61
C MET A 2 -15.07 -8.11 -20.10
N GLN A 3 -14.83 -9.08 -19.22
CA GLN A 3 -14.94 -8.88 -17.77
C GLN A 3 -13.86 -7.95 -17.21
N GLN A 4 -12.65 -7.95 -17.77
CA GLN A 4 -11.57 -7.05 -17.36
C GLN A 4 -11.90 -5.60 -17.74
N GLU A 5 -12.38 -5.37 -18.95
CA GLU A 5 -12.80 -4.04 -19.43
C GLU A 5 -13.94 -3.48 -18.56
N GLU A 6 -14.96 -4.30 -18.26
CA GLU A 6 -16.06 -3.91 -17.37
C GLU A 6 -15.57 -3.51 -15.96
N ILE A 7 -14.64 -4.28 -15.39
CA ILE A 7 -14.06 -3.96 -14.09
C ILE A 7 -13.28 -2.65 -14.15
N GLN A 8 -12.43 -2.48 -15.18
CA GLN A 8 -11.65 -1.23 -15.34
C GLN A 8 -12.56 -0.02 -15.48
N GLU A 9 -13.61 -0.09 -16.31
CA GLU A 9 -14.60 0.98 -16.46
C GLU A 9 -15.29 1.31 -15.13
N THR A 10 -15.67 0.29 -14.36
CA THR A 10 -16.30 0.47 -13.06
C THR A 10 -15.36 1.17 -12.07
N LEU A 11 -14.08 0.77 -12.05
CA LEU A 11 -13.06 1.39 -11.18
C LEU A 11 -12.73 2.83 -11.62
N LEU A 12 -12.72 3.11 -12.92
CA LEU A 12 -12.53 4.48 -13.43
C LEU A 12 -13.74 5.38 -13.09
N ARG A 13 -14.98 4.87 -13.08
CA ARG A 13 -16.15 5.61 -12.57
C ARG A 13 -15.99 5.99 -11.09
N LEU A 14 -15.37 5.13 -10.27
CA LEU A 14 -15.00 5.53 -8.89
C LEU A 14 -14.04 6.72 -8.88
N CYS A 15 -13.01 6.71 -9.73
CA CYS A 15 -12.07 7.83 -9.84
C CYS A 15 -12.79 9.12 -10.27
N GLU A 16 -13.71 9.06 -11.23
CA GLU A 16 -14.52 10.21 -11.65
C GLU A 16 -15.40 10.75 -10.51
N HIS A 17 -16.00 9.85 -9.72
CA HIS A 17 -16.89 10.22 -8.63
C HIS A 17 -16.16 10.88 -7.45
N TYR A 18 -15.00 10.32 -7.03
CA TYR A 18 -14.24 10.81 -5.87
C TYR A 18 -13.22 11.89 -6.23
N GLY A 19 -12.87 12.02 -7.51
CA GLY A 19 -11.81 12.92 -7.96
C GLY A 19 -10.40 12.45 -7.58
N GLU A 20 -9.42 13.26 -7.91
CA GLU A 20 -8.01 12.96 -7.65
C GLU A 20 -7.69 12.98 -6.16
N GLN A 21 -7.01 11.94 -5.68
CA GLN A 21 -6.63 11.78 -4.27
C GLN A 21 -5.23 12.31 -4.00
N ASN A 22 -4.25 11.99 -4.84
CA ASN A 22 -2.86 12.53 -4.86
C ASN A 22 -2.09 12.50 -3.51
N TRP A 23 -2.56 11.74 -2.48
CA TRP A 23 -1.96 11.74 -1.13
C TRP A 23 -0.59 11.06 -1.05
N TRP A 24 -0.20 10.31 -2.08
CA TRP A 24 1.09 9.59 -2.15
C TRP A 24 2.21 10.42 -2.76
N GLN A 25 1.95 11.63 -3.21
CA GLN A 25 2.98 12.51 -3.76
C GLN A 25 3.89 13.01 -2.64
N SER A 26 5.05 12.40 -2.52
CA SER A 26 6.10 12.73 -1.56
C SER A 26 7.42 12.92 -2.29
N GLU A 27 8.27 13.79 -1.75
CA GLU A 27 9.63 14.00 -2.26
C GLU A 27 10.66 13.09 -1.58
N ASN A 28 10.27 12.41 -0.49
CA ASN A 28 11.19 11.61 0.32
C ASN A 28 10.81 10.12 0.33
N LYS A 29 11.46 9.35 -0.54
CA LYS A 29 11.24 7.89 -0.64
C LYS A 29 11.47 7.12 0.66
N LEU A 30 12.36 7.59 1.53
CA LEU A 30 12.62 6.93 2.81
C LEU A 30 11.46 7.14 3.78
N GLU A 31 10.90 8.34 3.82
CA GLU A 31 9.67 8.61 4.59
C GLU A 31 8.52 7.73 4.13
N ASP A 32 8.33 7.59 2.81
CA ASP A 32 7.29 6.74 2.24
C ASP A 32 7.49 5.27 2.60
N LEU A 33 8.72 4.79 2.50
CA LEU A 33 9.09 3.43 2.90
C LEU A 33 8.75 3.16 4.37
N VAL A 34 9.16 4.05 5.27
CA VAL A 34 8.92 3.93 6.71
C VAL A 34 7.43 4.07 7.02
N SER A 35 6.75 5.06 6.42
CA SER A 35 5.33 5.31 6.65
C SER A 35 4.45 4.13 6.24
N THR A 36 4.81 3.43 5.16
CA THR A 36 4.12 2.21 4.69
C THR A 36 4.14 1.09 5.76
N ILE A 37 5.21 0.99 6.55
CA ILE A 37 5.26 0.05 7.68
C ILE A 37 4.49 0.60 8.89
N LEU A 38 4.61 1.90 9.14
CA LEU A 38 3.96 2.52 10.29
C LEU A 38 2.44 2.49 10.20
N ILE A 39 1.86 2.58 9.00
CA ILE A 39 0.38 2.58 8.82
C ILE A 39 -0.26 1.19 8.98
N GLN A 40 0.50 0.11 8.95
CA GLN A 40 -0.05 -1.25 9.12
C GLN A 40 -0.89 -1.36 10.40
N ARG A 41 -2.17 -1.74 10.26
CA ARG A 41 -3.11 -1.98 11.38
C ARG A 41 -3.18 -0.83 12.40
N THR A 42 -3.11 0.41 11.95
CA THR A 42 -3.28 1.60 12.79
C THR A 42 -4.02 2.69 12.03
N THR A 43 -4.29 3.82 12.70
CA THR A 43 -4.89 4.98 12.07
C THR A 43 -3.83 5.87 11.44
N GLU A 44 -4.21 6.62 10.39
CA GLU A 44 -3.33 7.61 9.76
C GLU A 44 -2.75 8.62 10.79
N LYS A 45 -3.58 9.07 11.74
CA LYS A 45 -3.13 9.96 12.81
C LYS A 45 -1.98 9.35 13.62
N ASN A 46 -2.09 8.09 13.99
CA ASN A 46 -1.07 7.40 14.78
C ASN A 46 0.20 7.12 13.97
N ALA A 47 0.05 6.77 12.69
CA ALA A 47 1.17 6.59 11.79
C ALA A 47 1.96 7.90 11.60
N LYS A 48 1.26 9.03 11.39
CA LYS A 48 1.88 10.37 11.28
C LYS A 48 2.60 10.78 12.56
N LEU A 49 2.04 10.49 13.75
CA LEU A 49 2.72 10.77 15.03
C LEU A 49 4.00 9.94 15.18
N ALA A 50 3.98 8.67 14.79
CA ALA A 50 5.15 7.81 14.83
C ALA A 50 6.22 8.26 13.81
N LEU A 51 5.82 8.64 12.60
CA LEU A 51 6.73 9.17 11.58
C LEU A 51 7.40 10.47 12.07
N ALA A 52 6.63 11.38 12.66
CA ALA A 52 7.14 12.61 13.23
C ALA A 52 8.23 12.37 14.31
N GLY A 53 8.13 11.26 15.05
CA GLY A 53 9.16 10.83 16.01
C GLY A 53 10.48 10.39 15.39
N LEU A 54 10.56 10.26 14.06
CA LEU A 54 11.78 9.86 13.33
C LEU A 54 12.36 10.96 12.44
N MET A 55 11.69 12.12 12.30
CA MET A 55 12.09 13.15 11.33
C MET A 55 13.48 13.75 11.59
N ASP A 56 13.94 13.76 12.84
CA ASP A 56 15.27 14.24 13.23
C ASP A 56 16.40 13.27 12.86
N VAL A 57 16.06 12.02 12.49
CA VAL A 57 16.99 10.92 12.14
C VAL A 57 16.62 10.23 10.84
N MET A 58 15.95 10.92 9.91
CA MET A 58 15.36 10.33 8.70
C MET A 58 16.42 10.06 7.61
N THR A 59 17.47 9.32 7.96
CA THR A 59 18.41 8.68 7.04
C THR A 59 18.53 7.20 7.37
N VAL A 60 18.94 6.38 6.41
CA VAL A 60 19.12 4.93 6.62
C VAL A 60 20.12 4.68 7.73
N GLU A 61 21.23 5.40 7.71
CA GLU A 61 22.34 5.27 8.67
C GLU A 61 21.92 5.65 10.07
N GLU A 62 21.25 6.79 10.23
CA GLU A 62 20.82 7.30 11.53
C GLU A 62 19.76 6.41 12.17
N ILE A 63 18.73 5.97 11.41
CA ILE A 63 17.72 5.04 11.93
C ILE A 63 18.36 3.70 12.33
N LEU A 64 19.31 3.19 11.54
CA LEU A 64 20.01 1.95 11.87
C LEU A 64 20.96 2.09 13.06
N ALA A 65 21.50 3.29 13.32
CA ALA A 65 22.37 3.59 14.44
C ALA A 65 21.59 3.71 15.78
N LEU A 66 20.28 4.00 15.76
CA LEU A 66 19.48 4.06 16.98
C LEU A 66 19.54 2.73 17.74
N PRO A 67 19.64 2.73 19.08
CA PRO A 67 19.30 1.57 19.89
C PRO A 67 17.89 1.08 19.57
N LEU A 68 17.67 -0.24 19.59
CA LEU A 68 16.37 -0.81 19.22
C LEU A 68 15.24 -0.27 20.10
N GLU A 69 15.51 -0.12 21.39
CA GLU A 69 14.57 0.40 22.38
C GLU A 69 14.20 1.86 22.10
N GLU A 70 15.14 2.67 21.64
CA GLU A 70 14.88 4.05 21.25
C GLU A 70 14.01 4.11 19.99
N LEU A 71 14.32 3.34 18.95
CA LEU A 71 13.48 3.24 17.75
C LEU A 71 12.06 2.82 18.12
N GLN A 72 11.90 1.82 19.01
CA GLN A 72 10.61 1.36 19.50
C GLN A 72 9.82 2.46 20.22
N GLU A 73 10.49 3.25 21.05
CA GLU A 73 9.84 4.35 21.77
C GLU A 73 9.36 5.45 20.83
N ARG A 74 10.19 5.85 19.86
CA ARG A 74 9.86 6.87 18.85
C ARG A 74 8.65 6.49 18.01
N ILE A 75 8.51 5.21 17.65
CA ILE A 75 7.39 4.72 16.83
C ILE A 75 6.23 4.13 17.65
N ARG A 76 6.24 4.21 18.97
CA ARG A 76 5.20 3.67 19.86
C ARG A 76 3.76 4.05 19.46
N PRO A 77 3.48 5.31 19.02
CA PRO A 77 2.14 5.70 18.60
C PRO A 77 1.52 4.82 17.50
N ALA A 78 2.34 4.24 16.61
CA ALA A 78 1.85 3.38 15.54
C ALA A 78 1.30 2.03 16.02
N GLY A 79 1.48 1.64 17.27
CA GLY A 79 1.15 0.30 17.77
C GLY A 79 2.05 -0.78 17.16
N PHE A 80 2.02 -1.98 17.70
CA PHE A 80 2.87 -3.10 17.25
C PHE A 80 4.35 -2.71 17.06
N PHE A 81 4.81 -1.73 17.85
CA PHE A 81 6.09 -1.05 17.66
C PHE A 81 7.31 -2.00 17.74
N LYS A 82 7.21 -3.11 18.50
CA LYS A 82 8.28 -4.13 18.55
C LYS A 82 8.46 -4.86 17.21
N GLN A 83 7.35 -5.23 16.58
CA GLN A 83 7.37 -5.86 15.26
C GLN A 83 7.76 -4.85 14.18
N LYS A 84 7.14 -3.66 14.19
CA LYS A 84 7.41 -2.61 13.21
C LYS A 84 8.86 -2.14 13.23
N SER A 85 9.47 -1.97 14.40
CA SER A 85 10.89 -1.59 14.50
C SER A 85 11.81 -2.64 13.89
N GLN A 86 11.52 -3.93 14.08
CA GLN A 86 12.28 -5.01 13.46
C GLN A 86 12.08 -5.03 11.93
N THR A 87 10.85 -4.84 11.45
CA THR A 87 10.55 -4.76 10.02
C THR A 87 11.25 -3.57 9.37
N ILE A 88 11.18 -2.36 9.99
CA ILE A 88 11.87 -1.16 9.50
C ILE A 88 13.38 -1.42 9.43
N ARG A 89 14.01 -1.93 10.48
CA ARG A 89 15.45 -2.23 10.46
C ARG A 89 15.81 -3.25 9.37
N GLY A 90 15.06 -4.34 9.26
CA GLY A 90 15.30 -5.36 8.24
C GLY A 90 15.19 -4.78 6.82
N LEU A 91 14.18 -3.95 6.58
CA LEU A 91 13.95 -3.29 5.31
C LEU A 91 15.06 -2.28 4.96
N LEU A 92 15.54 -1.52 5.95
CA LEU A 92 16.64 -0.56 5.76
C LEU A 92 18.01 -1.25 5.56
N ILE A 93 18.26 -2.36 6.26
CA ILE A 93 19.46 -3.19 6.02
C ILE A 93 19.44 -3.73 4.60
N TRP A 94 18.32 -4.32 4.18
CA TRP A 94 18.14 -4.82 2.82
C TRP A 94 18.32 -3.70 1.78
N LEU A 95 17.69 -2.53 1.97
CA LEU A 95 17.83 -1.37 1.07
C LEU A 95 19.30 -0.96 0.91
N ARG A 96 20.05 -0.92 2.00
CA ARG A 96 21.49 -0.59 1.98
C ARG A 96 22.32 -1.65 1.28
N GLU A 97 22.06 -2.93 1.53
CA GLU A 97 22.80 -4.07 0.95
C GLU A 97 22.58 -4.20 -0.55
N VAL A 98 21.37 -3.94 -1.04
CA VAL A 98 21.09 -3.96 -2.49
C VAL A 98 21.62 -2.72 -3.23
N GLY A 99 22.09 -1.68 -2.51
CA GLY A 99 22.65 -0.47 -3.12
C GLY A 99 21.66 0.70 -3.29
N GLY A 100 20.55 0.68 -2.56
CA GLY A 100 19.61 1.81 -2.51
C GLY A 100 18.50 1.79 -3.56
N PHE A 101 17.67 2.83 -3.53
CA PHE A 101 16.46 2.95 -4.37
C PHE A 101 16.76 2.90 -5.88
N GLU A 102 17.89 3.49 -6.32
CA GLU A 102 18.27 3.53 -7.74
C GLU A 102 18.56 2.13 -8.32
N VAL A 103 19.09 1.23 -7.50
CA VAL A 103 19.30 -0.17 -7.92
C VAL A 103 17.98 -0.91 -7.98
N LEU A 104 17.12 -0.73 -6.96
CA LEU A 104 15.81 -1.36 -6.90
C LEU A 104 14.90 -0.90 -8.05
N ALA A 105 15.00 0.34 -8.48
CA ALA A 105 14.24 0.87 -9.61
C ALA A 105 14.53 0.13 -10.94
N ARG A 106 15.67 -0.53 -11.06
CA ARG A 106 16.09 -1.30 -12.26
C ARG A 106 15.68 -2.77 -12.21
N ILE A 107 15.27 -3.27 -11.06
CA ILE A 107 14.82 -4.67 -10.90
C ILE A 107 13.41 -4.79 -11.49
N GLY A 108 13.14 -5.89 -12.20
CA GLY A 108 11.80 -6.19 -12.72
C GLY A 108 10.79 -6.36 -11.60
N THR A 109 9.53 -6.02 -11.87
CA THR A 109 8.44 -5.97 -10.86
C THR A 109 8.29 -7.29 -10.10
N GLU A 110 8.25 -8.42 -10.80
CA GLU A 110 8.08 -9.74 -10.19
C GLU A 110 9.25 -10.11 -9.27
N GLU A 111 10.48 -9.85 -9.71
CA GLU A 111 11.66 -10.13 -8.91
C GLU A 111 11.75 -9.22 -7.69
N LEU A 112 11.42 -7.93 -7.83
CA LEU A 112 11.36 -6.99 -6.71
C LEU A 112 10.28 -7.41 -5.71
N ARG A 113 9.09 -7.80 -6.20
CA ARG A 113 8.02 -8.33 -5.37
C ARG A 113 8.45 -9.54 -4.56
N LYS A 114 9.13 -10.49 -5.21
CA LYS A 114 9.65 -11.68 -4.54
C LYS A 114 10.62 -11.33 -3.42
N GLN A 115 11.58 -10.44 -3.67
CA GLN A 115 12.54 -9.99 -2.65
C GLN A 115 11.86 -9.29 -1.49
N LEU A 116 10.85 -8.42 -1.74
CA LEU A 116 10.06 -7.78 -0.69
C LEU A 116 9.34 -8.81 0.19
N LEU A 117 8.77 -9.85 -0.40
CA LEU A 117 8.05 -10.90 0.33
C LEU A 117 8.97 -11.80 1.20
N GLU A 118 10.26 -11.85 0.93
CA GLU A 118 11.25 -12.55 1.76
C GLU A 118 11.57 -11.78 3.06
N LEU A 119 11.24 -10.48 3.11
CA LEU A 119 11.51 -9.66 4.27
C LEU A 119 10.47 -9.88 5.38
N LYS A 120 10.98 -10.10 6.60
CA LYS A 120 10.11 -10.32 7.75
C LYS A 120 9.20 -9.13 8.03
N GLY A 121 7.90 -9.35 8.04
CA GLY A 121 6.89 -8.33 8.31
C GLY A 121 6.36 -7.63 7.05
N ILE A 122 6.83 -8.03 5.86
CA ILE A 122 6.29 -7.61 4.58
C ILE A 122 5.39 -8.73 4.04
N GLY A 123 4.09 -8.50 4.05
CA GLY A 123 3.11 -9.36 3.41
C GLY A 123 2.76 -8.92 2.00
N PRO A 124 1.93 -9.69 1.26
CA PRO A 124 1.56 -9.38 -0.13
C PRO A 124 1.00 -7.96 -0.31
N GLU A 125 0.09 -7.53 0.55
CA GLU A 125 -0.51 -6.18 0.52
C GLU A 125 0.56 -5.08 0.68
N THR A 126 1.49 -5.26 1.63
CA THR A 126 2.56 -4.28 1.86
C THR A 126 3.57 -4.28 0.70
N ALA A 127 3.91 -5.45 0.16
CA ALA A 127 4.80 -5.55 -1.01
C ALA A 127 4.19 -4.83 -2.21
N ASP A 128 2.90 -5.06 -2.50
CA ASP A 128 2.23 -4.44 -3.62
C ASP A 128 2.00 -2.94 -3.40
N ALA A 129 1.78 -2.48 -2.15
CA ALA A 129 1.74 -1.05 -1.83
C ALA A 129 3.10 -0.37 -2.06
N LEU A 130 4.20 -1.00 -1.66
CA LEU A 130 5.55 -0.49 -1.95
C LEU A 130 5.82 -0.45 -3.46
N LEU A 131 5.42 -1.48 -4.20
CA LEU A 131 5.55 -1.50 -5.66
C LEU A 131 4.79 -0.33 -6.30
N LEU A 132 3.53 -0.12 -5.92
CA LEU A 132 2.68 0.88 -6.54
C LEU A 132 3.10 2.31 -6.22
N TYR A 133 3.39 2.61 -4.95
CA TYR A 133 3.58 3.98 -4.48
C TYR A 133 5.04 4.41 -4.33
N LEU A 134 5.96 3.47 -4.07
CA LEU A 134 7.37 3.79 -3.86
C LEU A 134 8.22 3.49 -5.09
N PHE A 135 7.92 2.40 -5.79
CA PHE A 135 8.69 1.93 -6.92
C PHE A 135 8.04 2.20 -8.28
N ASP A 136 6.89 2.90 -8.31
CA ASP A 136 6.18 3.31 -9.52
C ASP A 136 5.84 2.13 -10.45
N ARG A 137 5.38 1.01 -9.86
CA ARG A 137 4.97 -0.20 -10.59
C ARG A 137 3.44 -0.29 -10.63
N PRO A 138 2.82 -0.32 -11.81
CA PRO A 138 1.37 -0.46 -11.94
C PRO A 138 0.94 -1.87 -11.53
N VAL A 139 0.52 -2.02 -10.27
CA VAL A 139 0.00 -3.27 -9.69
C VAL A 139 -1.36 -3.04 -9.07
N PHE A 140 -2.20 -4.07 -9.02
CA PHE A 140 -3.48 -4.02 -8.32
C PHE A 140 -3.33 -4.51 -6.88
N ILE A 141 -3.76 -3.70 -5.93
CA ILE A 141 -3.76 -4.05 -4.50
C ILE A 141 -5.10 -4.69 -4.15
N SER A 142 -5.08 -6.00 -3.85
CA SER A 142 -6.26 -6.83 -3.54
C SER A 142 -6.63 -6.77 -2.06
N ASP A 143 -6.65 -5.59 -1.45
CA ASP A 143 -6.87 -5.38 -0.02
C ASP A 143 -8.31 -5.74 0.43
N GLU A 144 -8.61 -5.53 1.69
CA GLU A 144 -9.91 -5.83 2.27
C GLU A 144 -11.03 -4.97 1.64
N TYR A 145 -10.76 -3.70 1.30
CA TYR A 145 -11.76 -2.83 0.66
C TYR A 145 -12.03 -3.26 -0.77
N ALA A 146 -10.99 -3.61 -1.53
CA ALA A 146 -11.12 -4.15 -2.89
C ALA A 146 -11.94 -5.45 -2.89
N ARG A 147 -11.62 -6.41 -1.99
CA ARG A 147 -12.36 -7.68 -1.89
C ARG A 147 -13.83 -7.47 -1.55
N ARG A 148 -14.14 -6.55 -0.63
CA ARG A 148 -15.53 -6.21 -0.27
C ARG A 148 -16.26 -5.53 -1.40
N LEU A 149 -15.63 -4.60 -2.11
CA LEU A 149 -16.21 -3.93 -3.28
C LEU A 149 -16.54 -4.95 -4.37
N PHE A 150 -15.58 -5.79 -4.76
CA PHE A 150 -15.78 -6.80 -5.81
C PHE A 150 -16.90 -7.78 -5.48
N ARG A 151 -17.02 -8.19 -4.21
CA ARG A 151 -18.15 -9.01 -3.74
C ARG A 151 -19.49 -8.32 -3.94
N ARG A 152 -19.60 -7.04 -3.58
CA ARG A 152 -20.86 -6.28 -3.71
C ARG A 152 -21.25 -6.04 -5.16
N LEU A 153 -20.26 -5.82 -6.02
CA LEU A 153 -20.48 -5.60 -7.46
C LEU A 153 -20.72 -6.90 -8.24
N GLY A 154 -20.51 -8.06 -7.62
CA GLY A 154 -20.71 -9.36 -8.26
C GLY A 154 -19.51 -9.85 -9.07
N PHE A 155 -18.34 -9.23 -8.94
CA PHE A 155 -17.11 -9.66 -9.62
C PHE A 155 -16.43 -10.87 -8.98
N GLY A 156 -16.89 -11.29 -7.80
CA GLY A 156 -16.39 -12.48 -7.12
C GLY A 156 -16.33 -12.32 -5.60
N ASN A 157 -16.13 -13.45 -4.92
CA ASN A 157 -15.98 -13.52 -3.48
C ASN A 157 -14.63 -14.16 -3.15
N PHE A 158 -13.76 -13.41 -2.46
CA PHE A 158 -12.40 -13.83 -2.15
C PHE A 158 -12.17 -13.73 -0.65
N ASP A 159 -11.70 -14.81 -0.03
CA ASP A 159 -11.46 -14.87 1.40
C ASP A 159 -10.12 -14.24 1.78
N THR A 160 -9.11 -14.39 0.92
CA THR A 160 -7.77 -13.85 1.18
C THR A 160 -7.30 -12.89 0.09
N TYR A 161 -6.25 -12.12 0.42
CA TYR A 161 -5.53 -11.29 -0.52
C TYR A 161 -5.07 -12.10 -1.74
N ASN A 162 -4.43 -13.24 -1.49
CA ASN A 162 -3.84 -14.07 -2.54
C ASN A 162 -4.90 -14.68 -3.47
N ASP A 163 -6.08 -15.03 -2.96
CA ASP A 163 -7.17 -15.57 -3.80
C ASP A 163 -7.62 -14.54 -4.83
N MET A 164 -7.80 -13.29 -4.42
CA MET A 164 -8.17 -12.21 -5.33
C MET A 164 -7.01 -11.83 -6.26
N HIS A 165 -5.81 -11.75 -5.72
CA HIS A 165 -4.62 -11.41 -6.51
C HIS A 165 -4.34 -12.43 -7.61
N ALA A 166 -4.55 -13.72 -7.35
CA ALA A 166 -4.39 -14.77 -8.35
C ALA A 166 -5.34 -14.61 -9.56
N VAL A 167 -6.53 -14.03 -9.33
CA VAL A 167 -7.54 -13.83 -10.39
C VAL A 167 -7.39 -12.44 -11.04
N TYR A 168 -7.17 -11.41 -10.23
CA TYR A 168 -7.27 -10.01 -10.65
C TYR A 168 -5.98 -9.20 -10.47
N GLY A 169 -4.84 -9.84 -10.15
CA GLY A 169 -3.55 -9.15 -10.00
C GLY A 169 -3.18 -8.29 -11.22
N ASN A 170 -3.57 -8.74 -12.42
CA ASN A 170 -3.33 -8.04 -13.67
C ASN A 170 -4.56 -7.28 -14.21
N VAL A 171 -5.61 -7.08 -13.37
CA VAL A 171 -6.86 -6.44 -13.82
C VAL A 171 -6.66 -5.01 -14.34
N LEU A 172 -5.61 -4.33 -13.88
CA LEU A 172 -5.28 -2.95 -14.31
C LEU A 172 -4.28 -2.90 -15.47
N GLU A 173 -3.96 -4.03 -16.11
CA GLU A 173 -3.07 -4.05 -17.26
C GLU A 173 -3.58 -3.12 -18.37
N GLY A 174 -2.68 -2.28 -18.91
CA GLY A 174 -3.02 -1.27 -19.91
C GLY A 174 -3.37 0.12 -19.34
N LEU A 175 -3.63 0.24 -18.03
CA LEU A 175 -3.82 1.53 -17.38
C LEU A 175 -2.48 2.19 -17.03
N THR A 176 -2.49 3.52 -16.95
CA THR A 176 -1.30 4.29 -16.50
C THR A 176 -1.04 4.08 -15.02
N LEU A 177 0.20 4.31 -14.59
CA LEU A 177 0.56 4.28 -13.16
C LEU A 177 -0.35 5.17 -12.32
N LYS A 178 -0.59 6.43 -12.76
CA LYS A 178 -1.49 7.36 -12.06
C LYS A 178 -2.88 6.76 -11.89
N GLN A 179 -3.45 6.15 -12.94
CA GLN A 179 -4.76 5.50 -12.82
C GLN A 179 -4.75 4.34 -11.82
N CYS A 180 -3.69 3.53 -11.80
CA CYS A 180 -3.57 2.44 -10.82
C CYS A 180 -3.50 2.96 -9.38
N GLN A 181 -2.75 4.03 -9.14
CA GLN A 181 -2.63 4.69 -7.84
C GLN A 181 -3.96 5.29 -7.39
N GLU A 182 -4.64 6.03 -8.28
CA GLU A 182 -5.96 6.61 -8.00
C GLU A 182 -7.01 5.52 -7.72
N ILE A 183 -7.04 4.46 -8.51
CA ILE A 183 -7.98 3.34 -8.32
C ILE A 183 -7.85 2.75 -6.92
N HIS A 184 -6.62 2.46 -6.45
CA HIS A 184 -6.44 1.96 -5.09
C HIS A 184 -6.91 2.98 -4.04
N ALA A 185 -6.54 4.26 -4.21
CA ALA A 185 -6.91 5.31 -3.28
C ALA A 185 -8.44 5.52 -3.18
N VAL A 186 -9.15 5.49 -4.32
CA VAL A 186 -10.62 5.65 -4.31
C VAL A 186 -11.34 4.40 -3.83
N ILE A 187 -10.79 3.19 -4.01
CA ILE A 187 -11.33 1.96 -3.41
C ILE A 187 -11.29 2.06 -1.88
N ASP A 188 -10.16 2.52 -1.30
CA ASP A 188 -10.02 2.75 0.13
C ASP A 188 -11.01 3.80 0.64
N GLU A 189 -11.12 4.95 -0.03
CA GLU A 189 -12.05 6.01 0.35
C GLU A 189 -13.51 5.56 0.24
N HIS A 190 -13.89 4.92 -0.86
CA HIS A 190 -15.24 4.36 -1.03
C HIS A 190 -15.57 3.32 0.03
N GLY A 191 -14.60 2.45 0.38
CA GLY A 191 -14.75 1.47 1.44
C GLY A 191 -14.98 2.11 2.83
N LYS A 192 -14.31 3.23 3.12
CA LYS A 192 -14.53 4.02 4.34
C LYS A 192 -15.92 4.66 4.35
N VAL A 193 -16.36 5.25 3.24
CA VAL A 193 -17.69 5.84 3.08
C VAL A 193 -18.76 4.77 3.24
N PHE A 194 -18.62 3.63 2.58
CA PHE A 194 -19.53 2.51 2.69
C PHE A 194 -19.65 2.00 4.13
N SER A 195 -18.53 1.87 4.82
CA SER A 195 -18.50 1.43 6.23
C SER A 195 -19.21 2.43 7.16
N LYS A 196 -18.99 3.73 6.96
CA LYS A 196 -19.69 4.81 7.73
C LYS A 196 -21.20 4.82 7.46
N SER A 197 -21.64 4.51 6.24
CA SER A 197 -23.07 4.41 5.88
C SER A 197 -23.77 3.20 6.48
N LYS A 198 -23.03 2.31 7.17
CA LYS A 198 -23.53 1.02 7.67
C LYS A 198 -24.14 0.14 6.56
N GLY A 199 -23.53 0.16 5.39
CA GLY A 199 -23.96 -0.62 4.24
C GLY A 199 -25.19 -0.08 3.50
N ARG A 200 -25.55 1.19 3.71
CA ARG A 200 -26.72 1.85 3.06
C ARG A 200 -26.32 2.76 1.89
N LEU A 201 -25.05 2.73 1.48
CA LEU A 201 -24.60 3.51 0.32
C LEU A 201 -25.20 2.90 -0.94
N ASP A 202 -25.80 3.75 -1.78
CA ASP A 202 -26.24 3.33 -3.11
C ASP A 202 -25.03 3.21 -4.05
N GLU A 203 -24.79 2.01 -4.54
CA GLU A 203 -23.74 1.66 -5.48
C GLU A 203 -24.28 1.37 -6.90
N SER A 204 -25.57 1.65 -7.19
CA SER A 204 -26.20 1.36 -8.47
C SER A 204 -25.54 2.09 -9.65
N TRP A 205 -24.93 3.24 -9.39
CA TRP A 205 -24.19 4.04 -10.38
C TRP A 205 -22.85 3.42 -10.82
N LEU A 206 -22.37 2.40 -10.11
CA LEU A 206 -21.15 1.66 -10.47
C LEU A 206 -21.40 0.53 -11.49
N ARG A 207 -22.65 0.20 -11.73
CA ARG A 207 -23.06 -0.89 -12.62
C ARG A 207 -23.33 -0.43 -14.04
#